data_d3cc1ee669963cbc3ac405a6aa4c9c25
#
_entry.id   d3cc1ee669963cbc3ac405a6aa4c9c25
#
_cell.length_a   1.000
_cell.length_b   1.000
_cell.length_c   1.000
_cell.angle_alpha   90.00
_cell.angle_beta   90.00
_cell.angle_gamma   90.00
#
_symmetry.space_group_name_H-M   'P 1'
#
loop_
_entity.id
_entity.type
_entity.pdbx_description
1 polymer ?
#
loop_
_entity_poly.entity_id
_entity_poly.type
_entity_poly.pdbx_seq_one_letter_code
_entity_poly.pdbx_strand_id
1 'polypeptide(L)'
;SFERHVVNEAIKAIREGRPRIIKYSFTGRQVSGAVDTGLICGGILTVYIDVLRPSKRVIIFGTGRVGKPVTEIFRFLKFRVVIADPKPELVSEDYIPHADVRITGSVDEIASKLKSIIREGDIVLVLHGEVETDYRMVKELMESKANFIGLLGSRRKVTEFIKKLVSEGIPKEVIKSKLRAPIGIDLGSDKPEEIAISIAAEALSYINNVEPKHLSIVSNVIDKLRV
;
A
#
# COMPACT_ATOMS: atom_id res chain seq x y z
N SER A 1 -0.53 30.34 20.46
CA SER A 1 -1.17 29.71 21.65
C SER A 1 -0.61 28.32 21.84
N PHE A 2 -0.67 27.81 23.04
CA PHE A 2 -0.27 26.44 23.43
C PHE A 2 -0.88 25.39 22.50
N GLU A 3 -2.20 25.44 22.26
CA GLU A 3 -2.93 24.50 21.39
C GLU A 3 -2.36 24.45 19.96
N ARG A 4 -2.06 25.62 19.37
CA ARG A 4 -1.49 25.67 18.02
C ARG A 4 -0.10 24.99 17.99
N HIS A 5 0.70 25.13 19.05
CA HIS A 5 2.00 24.47 19.14
C HIS A 5 1.83 22.95 19.23
N VAL A 6 0.92 22.44 20.06
CA VAL A 6 0.60 21.01 20.16
C VAL A 6 0.14 20.45 18.82
N VAL A 7 -0.75 21.14 18.13
CA VAL A 7 -1.23 20.73 16.79
C VAL A 7 -0.08 20.68 15.78
N ASN A 8 0.81 21.67 15.76
CA ASN A 8 1.96 21.68 14.85
C ASN A 8 2.91 20.52 15.15
N GLU A 9 3.16 20.21 16.41
CA GLU A 9 4.00 19.08 16.81
C GLU A 9 3.35 17.73 16.50
N ALA A 10 2.01 17.62 16.59
CA ALA A 10 1.26 16.45 16.15
C ALA A 10 1.38 16.24 14.63
N ILE A 11 1.26 17.30 13.84
CA ILE A 11 1.45 17.23 12.38
C ILE A 11 2.89 16.79 12.03
N LYS A 12 3.89 17.30 12.75
CA LYS A 12 5.28 16.85 12.56
C LYS A 12 5.45 15.38 12.92
N ALA A 13 4.89 14.95 14.07
CA ALA A 13 4.93 13.55 14.49
C ALA A 13 4.32 12.62 13.44
N ILE A 14 3.17 13.00 12.86
CA ILE A 14 2.50 12.24 11.77
C ILE A 14 3.43 12.15 10.55
N ARG A 15 4.00 13.26 10.11
CA ARG A 15 4.90 13.29 8.94
C ARG A 15 6.15 12.44 9.12
N GLU A 16 6.75 12.51 10.31
CA GLU A 16 7.97 11.75 10.65
C GLU A 16 7.65 10.31 11.05
N GLY A 17 6.39 10.03 11.40
CA GLY A 17 5.92 8.73 11.86
C GLY A 17 6.55 8.28 13.17
N ARG A 18 6.90 9.20 14.05
CA ARG A 18 7.51 8.93 15.35
C ARG A 18 6.75 9.65 16.46
N PRO A 19 6.53 9.00 17.61
CA PRO A 19 5.92 9.64 18.75
C PRO A 19 6.81 10.78 19.28
N ARG A 20 6.19 11.74 19.97
CA ARG A 20 6.86 12.87 20.58
C ARG A 20 6.42 13.08 22.02
N ILE A 21 7.36 13.49 22.87
CA ILE A 21 7.09 13.94 24.24
C ILE A 21 7.54 15.39 24.34
N ILE A 22 6.65 16.27 24.76
CA ILE A 22 6.91 17.70 24.85
C ILE A 22 6.47 18.17 26.23
N LYS A 23 7.34 18.89 26.92
CA LYS A 23 7.01 19.55 28.18
C LYS A 23 6.67 21.01 27.94
N TYR A 24 5.65 21.50 28.58
CA TYR A 24 5.19 22.88 28.52
C TYR A 24 5.18 23.50 29.90
N SER A 25 5.75 24.72 30.03
CA SER A 25 5.73 25.49 31.27
C SER A 25 4.60 26.52 31.21
N PHE A 26 3.77 26.53 32.24
CA PHE A 26 2.72 27.51 32.49
C PHE A 26 3.05 28.36 33.73
N THR A 27 4.32 28.46 34.09
CA THR A 27 4.75 29.16 35.31
C THR A 27 5.13 30.62 35.06
N GLY A 28 5.11 31.08 33.81
CA GLY A 28 5.63 32.40 33.42
C GLY A 28 7.13 32.53 33.58
N ARG A 29 7.84 31.41 33.78
CA ARG A 29 9.31 31.37 33.92
C ARG A 29 9.88 30.33 32.95
N GLN A 30 11.06 30.59 32.45
CA GLN A 30 11.77 29.66 31.61
C GLN A 30 12.21 28.43 32.42
N VAL A 31 11.73 27.25 32.03
CA VAL A 31 12.08 25.96 32.66
C VAL A 31 12.90 25.15 31.65
N SER A 32 14.05 24.68 32.09
CA SER A 32 14.95 23.87 31.23
C SER A 32 14.21 22.63 30.69
N GLY A 33 14.29 22.43 29.38
CA GLY A 33 13.65 21.31 28.69
C GLY A 33 12.11 21.42 28.51
N ALA A 34 11.52 22.59 28.81
CA ALA A 34 10.11 22.86 28.58
C ALA A 34 9.90 24.08 27.65
N VAL A 35 8.87 24.01 26.82
CA VAL A 35 8.40 25.13 25.99
C VAL A 35 7.65 26.10 26.89
N ASP A 36 8.06 27.36 26.95
CA ASP A 36 7.34 28.40 27.66
C ASP A 36 6.06 28.76 26.86
N THR A 37 4.93 28.68 27.52
CA THR A 37 3.62 29.02 26.91
C THR A 37 3.28 30.49 27.01
N GLY A 38 3.99 31.25 27.84
CA GLY A 38 3.67 32.63 28.20
C GLY A 38 2.45 32.76 29.12
N LEU A 39 1.88 31.67 29.60
CA LEU A 39 0.74 31.64 30.50
C LEU A 39 1.19 31.42 31.96
N ILE A 40 0.47 32.03 32.91
CA ILE A 40 0.76 31.96 34.35
C ILE A 40 -0.35 31.18 35.07
N CYS A 41 -0.73 30.04 34.53
CA CYS A 41 -1.78 29.19 35.12
C CYS A 41 -1.22 28.17 36.12
N GLY A 42 0.09 28.12 36.27
CA GLY A 42 0.83 27.25 37.22
C GLY A 42 1.14 25.84 36.71
N GLY A 43 2.36 25.38 36.95
CA GLY A 43 2.79 24.00 36.72
C GLY A 43 3.45 23.71 35.37
N ILE A 44 3.82 22.44 35.22
CA ILE A 44 4.41 21.87 33.99
C ILE A 44 3.49 20.77 33.48
N LEU A 45 3.16 20.82 32.18
CA LEU A 45 2.39 19.78 31.50
C LEU A 45 3.31 18.99 30.58
N THR A 46 3.26 17.68 30.66
CA THR A 46 3.90 16.80 29.68
C THR A 46 2.85 16.26 28.73
N VAL A 47 3.01 16.54 27.42
CA VAL A 47 2.14 16.02 26.36
C VAL A 47 2.87 14.90 25.65
N TYR A 48 2.26 13.73 25.61
CA TYR A 48 2.69 12.60 24.79
C TYR A 48 1.83 12.57 23.51
N ILE A 49 2.48 12.64 22.36
CA ILE A 49 1.84 12.55 21.05
C ILE A 49 2.22 11.20 20.45
N ASP A 50 1.26 10.30 20.38
CA ASP A 50 1.44 9.02 19.70
C ASP A 50 0.96 9.08 18.26
N VAL A 51 1.61 8.31 17.38
CA VAL A 51 1.27 8.24 15.95
C VAL A 51 0.69 6.87 15.63
N LEU A 52 -0.62 6.80 15.59
CA LEU A 52 -1.33 5.62 15.12
C LEU A 52 -1.29 5.59 13.59
N ARG A 53 -0.43 4.77 13.01
CA ARG A 53 -0.43 4.54 11.58
C ARG A 53 -1.60 3.63 11.23
N PRO A 54 -2.44 3.97 10.24
CA PRO A 54 -3.42 3.03 9.72
C PRO A 54 -2.68 1.79 9.21
N SER A 55 -3.22 0.61 9.51
CA SER A 55 -2.67 -0.64 8.98
C SER A 55 -2.61 -0.58 7.46
N LYS A 56 -1.45 -0.90 6.89
CA LYS A 56 -1.30 -1.05 5.45
C LYS A 56 -2.36 -2.02 4.95
N ARG A 57 -2.99 -1.72 3.82
CA ARG A 57 -4.08 -2.53 3.28
C ARG A 57 -3.78 -2.97 1.85
N VAL A 58 -4.09 -4.23 1.56
CA VAL A 58 -4.07 -4.79 0.21
C VAL A 58 -5.47 -5.26 -0.16
N ILE A 59 -5.85 -5.00 -1.40
CA ILE A 59 -7.11 -5.43 -2.01
C ILE A 59 -6.74 -6.33 -3.17
N ILE A 60 -7.18 -7.57 -3.14
CA ILE A 60 -6.84 -8.60 -4.11
C ILE A 60 -8.12 -9.03 -4.82
N PHE A 61 -8.21 -8.75 -6.11
CA PHE A 61 -9.24 -9.27 -7.00
C PHE A 61 -8.68 -10.45 -7.78
N GLY A 62 -9.32 -11.61 -7.62
CA GLY A 62 -8.86 -12.89 -8.15
C GLY A 62 -7.99 -13.65 -7.14
N THR A 63 -8.60 -14.61 -6.45
CA THR A 63 -8.00 -15.40 -5.37
C THR A 63 -7.66 -16.83 -5.77
N GLY A 64 -7.49 -17.07 -7.08
CA GLY A 64 -7.06 -18.35 -7.63
C GLY A 64 -5.61 -18.71 -7.33
N ARG A 65 -4.95 -19.39 -8.29
CA ARG A 65 -3.59 -19.96 -8.11
C ARG A 65 -2.54 -18.97 -7.62
N VAL A 66 -2.54 -17.74 -8.13
CA VAL A 66 -1.58 -16.70 -7.73
C VAL A 66 -2.14 -15.86 -6.56
N GLY A 67 -3.43 -15.53 -6.59
CA GLY A 67 -4.03 -14.68 -5.57
C GLY A 67 -4.03 -15.28 -4.17
N LYS A 68 -4.14 -16.61 -4.02
CA LYS A 68 -4.06 -17.28 -2.73
C LYS A 68 -2.69 -17.09 -2.07
N PRO A 69 -1.54 -17.48 -2.67
CA PRO A 69 -0.23 -17.25 -2.07
C PRO A 69 0.09 -15.76 -1.88
N VAL A 70 -0.38 -14.87 -2.77
CA VAL A 70 -0.27 -13.42 -2.55
C VAL A 70 -0.99 -13.00 -1.27
N THR A 71 -2.19 -13.49 -1.04
CA THR A 71 -2.95 -13.23 0.19
C THR A 71 -2.19 -13.67 1.44
N GLU A 72 -1.60 -14.86 1.41
CA GLU A 72 -0.83 -15.42 2.53
C GLU A 72 0.41 -14.56 2.85
N ILE A 73 1.14 -14.11 1.82
CA ILE A 73 2.31 -13.24 1.99
C ILE A 73 1.91 -11.90 2.61
N PHE A 74 0.87 -11.25 2.10
CA PHE A 74 0.45 -9.96 2.66
C PHE A 74 -0.08 -10.09 4.09
N ARG A 75 -0.68 -11.19 4.43
CA ARG A 75 -1.04 -11.50 5.83
C ARG A 75 0.20 -11.68 6.71
N PHE A 76 1.19 -12.44 6.25
CA PHE A 76 2.47 -12.57 6.95
C PHE A 76 3.11 -11.18 7.19
N LEU A 77 3.02 -10.29 6.22
CA LEU A 77 3.49 -8.90 6.30
C LEU A 77 2.58 -7.97 7.16
N LYS A 78 1.54 -8.52 7.80
CA LYS A 78 0.60 -7.79 8.70
C LYS A 78 -0.21 -6.70 8.00
N PHE A 79 -0.50 -6.87 6.72
CA PHE A 79 -1.48 -6.05 6.04
C PHE A 79 -2.90 -6.45 6.44
N ARG A 80 -3.81 -5.49 6.39
CA ARG A 80 -5.24 -5.80 6.29
C ARG A 80 -5.53 -6.27 4.88
N VAL A 81 -6.15 -7.43 4.75
CA VAL A 81 -6.37 -8.08 3.46
C VAL A 81 -7.85 -8.10 3.11
N VAL A 82 -8.19 -7.44 2.02
CA VAL A 82 -9.50 -7.51 1.38
C VAL A 82 -9.36 -8.43 0.17
N ILE A 83 -10.18 -9.46 0.09
CA ILE A 83 -10.22 -10.37 -1.05
C ILE A 83 -11.54 -10.25 -1.79
N ALA A 84 -11.49 -10.38 -3.11
CA ALA A 84 -12.65 -10.33 -3.98
C ALA A 84 -12.49 -11.33 -5.14
N ASP A 85 -13.53 -12.13 -5.40
CA ASP A 85 -13.57 -13.06 -6.52
C ASP A 85 -15.04 -13.29 -6.91
N PRO A 86 -15.35 -13.40 -8.23
CA PRO A 86 -16.70 -13.78 -8.68
C PRO A 86 -17.15 -15.15 -8.17
N LYS A 87 -16.22 -16.06 -7.91
CA LYS A 87 -16.49 -17.40 -7.40
C LYS A 87 -16.50 -17.42 -5.89
N PRO A 88 -17.67 -17.65 -5.24
CA PRO A 88 -17.79 -17.60 -3.77
C PRO A 88 -16.85 -18.56 -3.04
N GLU A 89 -16.60 -19.73 -3.63
CA GLU A 89 -15.70 -20.73 -3.07
C GLU A 89 -14.26 -20.24 -2.94
N LEU A 90 -13.79 -19.35 -3.83
CA LEU A 90 -12.45 -18.80 -3.81
C LEU A 90 -12.26 -17.67 -2.77
N VAL A 91 -13.34 -17.17 -2.18
CA VAL A 91 -13.29 -16.21 -1.08
C VAL A 91 -13.78 -16.79 0.24
N SER A 92 -14.09 -18.09 0.28
CA SER A 92 -14.55 -18.79 1.49
C SER A 92 -13.47 -18.80 2.58
N GLU A 93 -13.88 -18.97 3.82
CA GLU A 93 -12.95 -19.05 4.95
C GLU A 93 -12.14 -20.35 4.92
N ASP A 94 -12.74 -21.44 4.44
CA ASP A 94 -12.04 -22.72 4.26
C ASP A 94 -10.93 -22.62 3.21
N TYR A 95 -11.12 -21.83 2.14
CA TYR A 95 -10.14 -21.70 1.08
C TYR A 95 -9.04 -20.67 1.41
N ILE A 96 -9.42 -19.52 1.96
CA ILE A 96 -8.50 -18.46 2.42
C ILE A 96 -8.87 -18.10 3.86
N PRO A 97 -8.30 -18.77 4.86
CA PRO A 97 -8.51 -18.39 6.24
C PRO A 97 -7.96 -16.99 6.52
N HIS A 98 -8.63 -16.27 7.42
CA HIS A 98 -8.13 -15.00 7.95
C HIS A 98 -8.07 -13.78 7.00
N ALA A 99 -8.79 -13.73 5.90
CA ALA A 99 -9.01 -12.46 5.20
C ALA A 99 -9.89 -11.53 6.06
N ASP A 100 -9.56 -10.23 6.10
CA ASP A 100 -10.31 -9.26 6.91
C ASP A 100 -11.67 -8.91 6.30
N VAL A 101 -11.76 -8.89 4.97
CA VAL A 101 -12.98 -8.62 4.23
C VAL A 101 -13.05 -9.54 3.01
N ARG A 102 -14.24 -10.08 2.76
CA ARG A 102 -14.54 -10.97 1.64
C ARG A 102 -15.64 -10.37 0.79
N ILE A 103 -15.43 -10.31 -0.51
CA ILE A 103 -16.38 -9.75 -1.47
C ILE A 103 -16.59 -10.75 -2.59
N THR A 104 -17.83 -11.08 -2.89
CA THR A 104 -18.20 -11.90 -4.04
C THR A 104 -19.44 -11.31 -4.71
N GLY A 105 -19.69 -11.71 -5.95
CA GLY A 105 -20.77 -11.24 -6.81
C GLY A 105 -20.33 -11.16 -8.26
N SER A 106 -21.10 -10.51 -9.10
CA SER A 106 -20.67 -10.18 -10.46
C SER A 106 -19.48 -9.23 -10.45
N VAL A 107 -18.71 -9.19 -11.53
CA VAL A 107 -17.56 -8.29 -11.67
C VAL A 107 -17.96 -6.83 -11.43
N ASP A 108 -19.13 -6.41 -11.92
CA ASP A 108 -19.61 -5.03 -11.75
C ASP A 108 -19.98 -4.70 -10.30
N GLU A 109 -20.62 -5.63 -9.60
CA GLU A 109 -20.94 -5.48 -8.18
C GLU A 109 -19.67 -5.41 -7.34
N ILE A 110 -18.67 -6.27 -7.64
CA ILE A 110 -17.39 -6.25 -6.98
C ILE A 110 -16.67 -4.93 -7.26
N ALA A 111 -16.60 -4.47 -8.51
CA ALA A 111 -15.96 -3.22 -8.88
C ALA A 111 -16.60 -2.01 -8.17
N SER A 112 -17.93 -1.96 -8.12
CA SER A 112 -18.66 -0.91 -7.40
C SER A 112 -18.34 -0.91 -5.91
N LYS A 113 -18.35 -2.08 -5.25
CA LYS A 113 -17.97 -2.22 -3.85
C LYS A 113 -16.52 -1.80 -3.61
N LEU A 114 -15.58 -2.26 -4.44
CA LEU A 114 -14.18 -1.92 -4.32
C LEU A 114 -13.97 -0.42 -4.48
N LYS A 115 -14.55 0.24 -5.48
CA LYS A 115 -14.47 1.71 -5.65
C LYS A 115 -14.95 2.47 -4.41
N SER A 116 -15.96 1.98 -3.72
CA SER A 116 -16.50 2.63 -2.52
C SER A 116 -15.60 2.53 -1.28
N ILE A 117 -14.77 1.49 -1.19
CA ILE A 117 -13.92 1.22 -0.02
C ILE A 117 -12.44 1.53 -0.23
N ILE A 118 -11.98 1.65 -1.49
CA ILE A 118 -10.59 1.96 -1.82
C ILE A 118 -10.21 3.35 -1.29
N ARG A 119 -9.02 3.44 -0.69
CA ARG A 119 -8.42 4.67 -0.16
C ARG A 119 -7.08 4.94 -0.83
N GLU A 120 -6.64 6.17 -0.76
CA GLU A 120 -5.26 6.50 -1.10
C GLU A 120 -4.30 5.68 -0.22
N GLY A 121 -3.25 5.14 -0.84
CA GLY A 121 -2.26 4.29 -0.17
C GLY A 121 -2.63 2.81 -0.09
N ASP A 122 -3.81 2.39 -0.54
CA ASP A 122 -4.12 0.96 -0.71
C ASP A 122 -3.31 0.38 -1.87
N ILE A 123 -2.85 -0.85 -1.70
CA ILE A 123 -2.33 -1.68 -2.78
C ILE A 123 -3.50 -2.45 -3.37
N VAL A 124 -3.80 -2.24 -4.64
CA VAL A 124 -4.87 -2.96 -5.34
C VAL A 124 -4.24 -3.88 -6.37
N LEU A 125 -4.59 -5.16 -6.33
CA LEU A 125 -4.03 -6.20 -7.20
C LEU A 125 -5.14 -6.89 -7.98
N VAL A 126 -4.98 -6.96 -9.31
CA VAL A 126 -5.89 -7.66 -10.23
C VAL A 126 -5.17 -8.91 -10.73
N LEU A 127 -5.56 -10.07 -10.20
CA LEU A 127 -4.87 -11.36 -10.32
C LEU A 127 -5.79 -12.49 -10.80
N HIS A 128 -6.99 -12.18 -11.32
CA HIS A 128 -8.00 -13.19 -11.67
C HIS A 128 -7.55 -14.08 -12.84
N GLY A 129 -6.89 -13.51 -13.85
CA GLY A 129 -6.27 -14.24 -14.96
C GLY A 129 -7.14 -14.33 -16.22
N GLU A 130 -8.44 -14.18 -16.14
CA GLU A 130 -9.33 -14.12 -17.31
C GLU A 130 -9.25 -12.71 -17.94
N VAL A 131 -9.03 -12.67 -19.25
CA VAL A 131 -8.72 -11.43 -19.97
C VAL A 131 -9.81 -10.37 -19.83
N GLU A 132 -11.07 -10.74 -20.12
CA GLU A 132 -12.17 -9.76 -20.10
C GLU A 132 -12.51 -9.30 -18.67
N THR A 133 -12.50 -10.22 -17.72
CA THR A 133 -12.72 -9.94 -16.29
C THR A 133 -11.65 -9.01 -15.74
N ASP A 134 -10.38 -9.28 -16.02
CA ASP A 134 -9.28 -8.42 -15.59
C ASP A 134 -9.34 -7.04 -16.26
N TYR A 135 -9.68 -6.99 -17.55
CA TYR A 135 -9.81 -5.71 -18.26
C TYR A 135 -10.91 -4.83 -17.66
N ARG A 136 -12.11 -5.40 -17.44
CA ARG A 136 -13.23 -4.68 -16.83
C ARG A 136 -12.85 -4.15 -15.45
N MET A 137 -12.24 -5.00 -14.62
CA MET A 137 -11.82 -4.58 -13.28
C MET A 137 -10.77 -3.46 -13.35
N VAL A 138 -9.72 -3.59 -14.16
CA VAL A 138 -8.69 -2.55 -14.31
C VAL A 138 -9.33 -1.23 -14.77
N LYS A 139 -10.21 -1.26 -15.77
CA LYS A 139 -10.90 -0.07 -16.28
C LYS A 139 -11.67 0.65 -15.18
N GLU A 140 -12.50 -0.08 -14.44
CA GLU A 140 -13.29 0.47 -13.33
C GLU A 140 -12.40 1.06 -12.21
N LEU A 141 -11.27 0.42 -11.93
CA LEU A 141 -10.34 0.86 -10.91
C LEU A 141 -9.54 2.12 -11.31
N MET A 142 -9.42 2.44 -12.61
CA MET A 142 -8.77 3.70 -13.05
C MET A 142 -9.46 4.93 -12.46
N GLU A 143 -10.78 4.87 -12.25
CA GLU A 143 -11.57 5.95 -11.65
C GLU A 143 -11.56 5.95 -10.11
N SER A 144 -11.00 4.93 -9.47
CA SER A 144 -10.95 4.82 -8.02
C SER A 144 -9.88 5.75 -7.40
N LYS A 145 -9.87 5.82 -6.07
CA LYS A 145 -8.84 6.54 -5.31
C LYS A 145 -7.49 5.78 -5.21
N ALA A 146 -7.37 4.61 -5.82
CA ALA A 146 -6.13 3.85 -5.83
C ALA A 146 -5.02 4.61 -6.57
N ASN A 147 -3.83 4.66 -5.98
CA ASN A 147 -2.60 5.16 -6.60
C ASN A 147 -1.67 4.00 -7.03
N PHE A 148 -2.01 2.78 -6.68
CA PHE A 148 -1.30 1.57 -7.07
C PHE A 148 -2.29 0.48 -7.49
N ILE A 149 -2.30 0.14 -8.77
CA ILE A 149 -3.10 -0.94 -9.35
C ILE A 149 -2.15 -1.88 -10.06
N GLY A 150 -1.87 -3.03 -9.43
CA GLY A 150 -1.03 -4.08 -10.00
C GLY A 150 -1.87 -5.05 -10.85
N LEU A 151 -1.46 -5.29 -12.08
CA LEU A 151 -2.12 -6.25 -12.99
C LEU A 151 -1.20 -7.42 -13.30
N LEU A 152 -1.64 -8.63 -12.99
CA LEU A 152 -0.98 -9.86 -13.41
C LEU A 152 -1.26 -10.16 -14.89
N GLY A 153 -0.20 -10.40 -15.65
CA GLY A 153 -0.35 -10.79 -17.04
C GLY A 153 0.94 -10.75 -17.85
N SER A 154 0.88 -11.33 -19.04
CA SER A 154 1.99 -11.25 -19.99
C SER A 154 2.15 -9.83 -20.56
N ARG A 155 3.34 -9.50 -21.05
CA ARG A 155 3.59 -8.23 -21.76
C ARG A 155 2.59 -7.99 -22.90
N ARG A 156 2.22 -9.04 -23.63
CA ARG A 156 1.22 -8.96 -24.71
C ARG A 156 -0.15 -8.52 -24.17
N LYS A 157 -0.67 -9.19 -23.13
CA LYS A 157 -1.94 -8.83 -22.47
C LYS A 157 -1.93 -7.37 -22.00
N VAL A 158 -0.87 -6.97 -21.31
CA VAL A 158 -0.72 -5.60 -20.80
C VAL A 158 -0.72 -4.57 -21.93
N THR A 159 0.00 -4.84 -23.02
CA THR A 159 0.04 -3.94 -24.19
C THR A 159 -1.35 -3.74 -24.78
N GLU A 160 -2.14 -4.80 -24.94
CA GLU A 160 -3.51 -4.71 -25.46
C GLU A 160 -4.44 -3.96 -24.48
N PHE A 161 -4.29 -4.17 -23.20
CA PHE A 161 -5.07 -3.44 -22.18
C PHE A 161 -4.77 -1.94 -22.23
N ILE A 162 -3.51 -1.55 -22.28
CA ILE A 162 -3.12 -0.13 -22.36
C ILE A 162 -3.67 0.53 -23.62
N LYS A 163 -3.57 -0.13 -24.79
CA LYS A 163 -4.14 0.38 -26.05
C LYS A 163 -5.64 0.59 -25.93
N LYS A 164 -6.37 -0.40 -25.38
CA LYS A 164 -7.81 -0.35 -25.22
C LYS A 164 -8.23 0.74 -24.24
N LEU A 165 -7.57 0.87 -23.09
CA LEU A 165 -7.81 1.94 -22.10
C LEU A 165 -7.65 3.33 -22.74
N VAL A 166 -6.58 3.54 -23.51
CA VAL A 166 -6.34 4.81 -24.22
C VAL A 166 -7.40 5.07 -25.30
N SER A 167 -7.80 4.06 -26.08
CA SER A 167 -8.85 4.19 -27.10
C SER A 167 -10.22 4.49 -26.51
N GLU A 168 -10.47 4.07 -25.29
CA GLU A 168 -11.70 4.35 -24.53
C GLU A 168 -11.65 5.69 -23.75
N GLY A 169 -10.61 6.49 -23.97
CA GLY A 169 -10.50 7.86 -23.46
C GLY A 169 -9.87 8.01 -22.09
N ILE A 170 -9.29 6.95 -21.50
CA ILE A 170 -8.59 7.10 -20.22
C ILE A 170 -7.26 7.85 -20.46
N PRO A 171 -7.01 8.95 -19.74
CA PRO A 171 -5.81 9.74 -19.93
C PRO A 171 -4.53 8.91 -19.67
N LYS A 172 -3.56 9.05 -20.58
CA LYS A 172 -2.28 8.33 -20.48
C LYS A 172 -1.56 8.57 -19.15
N GLU A 173 -1.65 9.77 -18.61
CA GLU A 173 -1.01 10.14 -17.35
C GLU A 173 -1.67 9.44 -16.15
N VAL A 174 -2.99 9.20 -16.20
CA VAL A 174 -3.69 8.39 -15.18
C VAL A 174 -3.22 6.94 -15.24
N ILE A 175 -3.11 6.37 -16.44
CA ILE A 175 -2.61 5.00 -16.61
C ILE A 175 -1.18 4.88 -16.06
N LYS A 176 -0.27 5.78 -16.45
CA LYS A 176 1.13 5.79 -16.00
C LYS A 176 1.26 5.94 -14.48
N SER A 177 0.45 6.79 -13.87
CA SER A 177 0.55 7.05 -12.44
C SER A 177 0.02 5.91 -11.57
N LYS A 178 -1.02 5.21 -12.05
CA LYS A 178 -1.74 4.21 -11.25
C LYS A 178 -1.38 2.76 -11.58
N LEU A 179 -1.17 2.44 -12.86
CA LEU A 179 -1.03 1.04 -13.30
C LEU A 179 0.41 0.55 -13.19
N ARG A 180 0.59 -0.63 -12.60
CA ARG A 180 1.82 -1.42 -12.58
C ARG A 180 1.53 -2.75 -13.27
N ALA A 181 2.08 -2.93 -14.48
CA ALA A 181 1.78 -4.09 -15.30
C ALA A 181 2.89 -4.39 -16.32
N PRO A 182 3.35 -5.62 -16.46
CA PRO A 182 3.07 -6.74 -15.55
C PRO A 182 3.51 -6.42 -14.12
N ILE A 183 2.70 -6.80 -13.13
CA ILE A 183 3.05 -6.58 -11.72
C ILE A 183 4.13 -7.57 -11.28
N GLY A 184 5.09 -7.09 -10.53
CA GLY A 184 6.15 -7.85 -9.90
C GLY A 184 7.55 -7.41 -10.31
N ILE A 185 8.53 -7.74 -9.49
CA ILE A 185 9.96 -7.60 -9.80
C ILE A 185 10.39 -8.83 -10.58
N ASP A 186 11.19 -8.66 -11.63
CA ASP A 186 11.71 -9.78 -12.41
C ASP A 186 12.68 -10.62 -11.57
N LEU A 187 12.21 -11.77 -11.12
CA LEU A 187 12.98 -12.78 -10.37
C LEU A 187 13.21 -14.05 -11.20
N GLY A 188 12.80 -14.06 -12.49
CA GLY A 188 12.82 -15.26 -13.32
C GLY A 188 11.80 -16.32 -12.87
N SER A 189 10.73 -15.91 -12.17
CA SER A 189 9.79 -16.80 -11.50
C SER A 189 8.67 -17.25 -12.42
N ASP A 190 8.26 -18.52 -12.30
CA ASP A 190 7.12 -19.12 -13.01
C ASP A 190 6.10 -19.80 -12.07
N LYS A 191 6.51 -20.11 -10.84
CA LYS A 191 5.63 -20.72 -9.85
C LYS A 191 4.77 -19.67 -9.13
N PRO A 192 3.51 -20.01 -8.79
CA PRO A 192 2.61 -19.07 -8.13
C PRO A 192 3.17 -18.44 -6.85
N GLU A 193 3.88 -19.20 -6.04
CA GLU A 193 4.46 -18.74 -4.79
C GLU A 193 5.63 -17.76 -5.02
N GLU A 194 6.44 -18.02 -6.04
CA GLU A 194 7.57 -17.15 -6.43
C GLU A 194 7.04 -15.85 -7.06
N ILE A 195 6.00 -15.93 -7.90
CA ILE A 195 5.29 -14.77 -8.45
C ILE A 195 4.70 -13.94 -7.31
N ALA A 196 4.15 -14.58 -6.28
CA ALA A 196 3.60 -13.89 -5.13
C ALA A 196 4.66 -13.10 -4.35
N ILE A 197 5.87 -13.63 -4.21
CA ILE A 197 7.03 -12.94 -3.63
C ILE A 197 7.40 -11.72 -4.49
N SER A 198 7.49 -11.92 -5.81
CA SER A 198 7.79 -10.86 -6.78
C SER A 198 6.80 -9.69 -6.68
N ILE A 199 5.50 -9.98 -6.62
CA ILE A 199 4.42 -8.99 -6.45
C ILE A 199 4.56 -8.27 -5.11
N ALA A 200 4.75 -9.01 -4.02
CA ALA A 200 4.89 -8.42 -2.69
C ALA A 200 6.14 -7.52 -2.58
N ALA A 201 7.24 -7.91 -3.22
CA ALA A 201 8.46 -7.11 -3.26
C ALA A 201 8.24 -5.77 -3.99
N GLU A 202 7.55 -5.75 -5.14
CA GLU A 202 7.23 -4.50 -5.83
C GLU A 202 6.29 -3.62 -5.00
N ALA A 203 5.25 -4.20 -4.39
CA ALA A 203 4.35 -3.47 -3.52
C ALA A 203 5.07 -2.84 -2.31
N LEU A 204 6.01 -3.57 -1.69
CA LEU A 204 6.82 -3.05 -0.59
C LEU A 204 7.77 -1.94 -1.06
N SER A 205 8.38 -2.06 -2.24
CA SER A 205 9.25 -1.02 -2.79
C SER A 205 8.47 0.27 -3.04
N TYR A 206 7.26 0.16 -3.58
CA TYR A 206 6.36 1.30 -3.77
C TYR A 206 5.99 1.98 -2.45
N ILE A 207 5.55 1.20 -1.44
CA ILE A 207 5.16 1.74 -0.13
C ILE A 207 6.31 2.45 0.57
N ASN A 208 7.53 1.92 0.42
CA ASN A 208 8.73 2.47 1.05
C ASN A 208 9.43 3.53 0.18
N ASN A 209 8.89 3.79 -1.01
CA ASN A 209 9.44 4.73 -2.00
C ASN A 209 10.93 4.46 -2.30
N VAL A 210 11.25 3.20 -2.61
CA VAL A 210 12.61 2.76 -2.95
C VAL A 210 12.61 1.94 -4.23
N GLU A 211 13.66 2.08 -5.04
CA GLU A 211 13.88 1.20 -6.18
C GLU A 211 14.53 -0.12 -5.72
N PRO A 212 14.02 -1.29 -6.18
CA PRO A 212 14.60 -2.58 -5.83
C PRO A 212 16.05 -2.69 -6.33
N LYS A 213 16.95 -3.08 -5.45
CA LYS A 213 18.38 -3.31 -5.79
C LYS A 213 19.02 -4.33 -4.88
N HIS A 214 20.10 -4.93 -5.35
CA HIS A 214 20.92 -5.77 -4.50
C HIS A 214 21.66 -4.94 -3.45
N LEU A 215 21.69 -5.44 -2.21
CA LEU A 215 22.37 -4.78 -1.08
C LEU A 215 23.81 -5.25 -0.88
N SER A 216 24.26 -6.27 -1.61
CA SER A 216 25.63 -6.79 -1.49
C SER A 216 26.66 -5.72 -1.84
N ILE A 217 27.60 -5.51 -0.93
CA ILE A 217 28.74 -4.59 -1.12
C ILE A 217 30.07 -5.34 -1.30
N VAL A 218 30.05 -6.68 -1.36
CA VAL A 218 31.24 -7.52 -1.32
C VAL A 218 32.23 -7.14 -2.42
N SER A 219 31.80 -7.10 -3.68
CA SER A 219 32.65 -6.70 -4.80
C SER A 219 33.23 -5.31 -4.60
N ASN A 220 32.41 -4.34 -4.21
CA ASN A 220 32.83 -2.96 -3.99
C ASN A 220 33.88 -2.83 -2.87
N VAL A 221 33.84 -3.69 -1.86
CA VAL A 221 34.84 -3.72 -0.79
C VAL A 221 36.12 -4.36 -1.26
N ILE A 222 36.04 -5.53 -1.91
CA ILE A 222 37.21 -6.23 -2.44
C ILE A 222 37.98 -5.37 -3.43
N ASP A 223 37.31 -4.72 -4.38
CA ASP A 223 37.91 -3.86 -5.39
C ASP A 223 38.68 -2.66 -4.82
N LYS A 224 38.35 -2.26 -3.57
CA LYS A 224 39.03 -1.18 -2.86
C LYS A 224 40.19 -1.64 -1.98
N LEU A 225 40.32 -2.93 -1.70
CA LEU A 225 41.44 -3.47 -0.97
C LEU A 225 42.65 -3.52 -1.93
N ARG A 226 43.59 -2.58 -1.71
CA ARG A 226 44.90 -2.67 -2.34
C ARG A 226 45.66 -3.82 -1.65
N VAL A 227 45.85 -4.95 -2.36
CA VAL A 227 46.76 -6.01 -1.95
C VAL A 227 48.18 -5.57 -2.24
#